data_5efc0f15c3823cae063d0984a082ed46
#
_entry.id   5efc0f15c3823cae063d0984a082ed46
#
_cell.length_a   1.000
_cell.length_b   1.000
_cell.length_c   1.000
_cell.angle_alpha   90.00
_cell.angle_beta   90.00
_cell.angle_gamma   90.00
#
_symmetry.space_group_name_H-M   'P 1'
#
loop_
_entity.id
_entity.type
_entity.pdbx_description
1 polymer ?
#
loop_
_entity_poly.entity_id
_entity_poly.type
_entity_poly.pdbx_seq_one_letter_code
_entity_poly.pdbx_strand_id
1 'polypeptide(L)'
;MSVDIKVPSLGESVVEATVAKWYKNEGDSVTLDEPLLELETDKVTLEVPSPASGLIEKISSPEGSTVEVGALLGACLLYTSPSPRDVSS
;
A
#
# COMPACT_ATOMS: atom_id res chain seq x y z
N MET A 1 8.76 -13.51 -0.75
CA MET A 1 7.37 -13.57 -0.26
C MET A 1 6.72 -12.22 -0.46
N SER A 2 5.45 -12.22 -0.75
CA SER A 2 4.75 -10.96 -0.99
C SER A 2 3.60 -10.81 -0.01
N VAL A 3 3.23 -9.55 0.24
CA VAL A 3 2.14 -9.20 1.13
C VAL A 3 1.13 -8.40 0.34
N ASP A 4 -0.13 -8.77 0.45
CA ASP A 4 -1.17 -8.04 -0.24
C ASP A 4 -1.40 -6.68 0.43
N ILE A 5 -1.54 -5.65 -0.39
CA ILE A 5 -1.91 -4.33 0.08
C ILE A 5 -3.41 -4.20 -0.15
N LYS A 6 -4.16 -4.12 0.94
CA LYS A 6 -5.62 -4.08 0.87
C LYS A 6 -6.14 -2.81 1.48
N VAL A 7 -7.37 -2.47 1.11
CA VAL A 7 -8.03 -1.29 1.64
C VAL A 7 -8.33 -1.54 3.12
N PRO A 8 -7.86 -0.65 4.01
CA PRO A 8 -8.15 -0.81 5.43
C PRO A 8 -9.58 -0.39 5.73
N SER A 9 -9.99 -0.60 6.96
CA SER A 9 -11.29 -0.15 7.40
C SER A 9 -11.37 1.37 7.26
N LEU A 10 -12.38 1.84 6.55
CA LEU A 10 -12.51 3.27 6.23
C LEU A 10 -13.49 3.98 7.14
N GLY A 11 -13.99 3.30 8.17
CA GLY A 11 -14.95 3.87 9.06
C GLY A 11 -16.27 3.16 8.97
N GLU A 12 -17.20 3.55 9.83
CA GLU A 12 -18.43 2.78 9.99
C GLU A 12 -19.34 2.87 8.78
N SER A 13 -19.36 4.02 8.14
CA SER A 13 -20.31 4.25 7.06
C SER A 13 -19.68 4.20 5.69
N VAL A 14 -18.37 4.00 5.63
CA VAL A 14 -17.64 4.08 4.37
C VAL A 14 -17.23 2.69 3.98
N VAL A 15 -17.72 2.25 2.81
CA VAL A 15 -17.42 0.90 2.32
C VAL A 15 -16.57 0.93 1.07
N GLU A 16 -16.41 2.09 0.47
CA GLU A 16 -15.61 2.19 -0.75
C GLU A 16 -14.90 3.53 -0.79
N ALA A 17 -13.87 3.58 -1.62
CA ALA A 17 -13.06 4.78 -1.77
C ALA A 17 -12.49 4.80 -3.19
N THR A 18 -11.99 5.95 -3.59
CA THR A 18 -11.34 6.10 -4.88
C THR A 18 -9.86 6.30 -4.62
N VAL A 19 -9.03 5.64 -5.42
CA VAL A 19 -7.59 5.84 -5.32
C VAL A 19 -7.28 7.22 -5.87
N ALA A 20 -6.96 8.13 -4.96
CA ALA A 20 -6.69 9.51 -5.33
C ALA A 20 -5.29 9.67 -5.90
N LYS A 21 -4.33 8.97 -5.29
CA LYS A 21 -2.94 9.13 -5.71
C LYS A 21 -2.12 7.97 -5.17
N TRP A 22 -1.16 7.53 -5.97
CA TRP A 22 -0.13 6.59 -5.52
C TRP A 22 1.15 7.36 -5.29
N TYR A 23 1.71 7.24 -4.09
CA TYR A 23 2.98 7.87 -3.78
C TYR A 23 4.16 7.04 -4.26
N LYS A 24 3.94 5.75 -4.46
CA LYS A 24 4.97 4.82 -4.89
C LYS A 24 4.53 4.13 -6.17
N ASN A 25 5.49 3.70 -6.94
CA ASN A 25 5.23 2.98 -8.19
C ASN A 25 5.73 1.56 -8.06
N GLU A 26 5.37 0.74 -9.05
CA GLU A 26 5.91 -0.61 -9.10
C GLU A 26 7.42 -0.55 -9.15
N GLY A 27 8.05 -1.33 -8.29
CA GLY A 27 9.50 -1.34 -8.21
C GLY A 27 10.08 -0.38 -7.20
N ASP A 28 9.29 0.51 -6.65
CA ASP A 28 9.78 1.45 -5.64
C ASP A 28 9.90 0.77 -4.30
N SER A 29 10.90 1.17 -3.54
CA SER A 29 11.10 0.62 -2.20
C SER A 29 10.22 1.37 -1.21
N VAL A 30 9.75 0.65 -0.21
CA VAL A 30 8.88 1.20 0.82
C VAL A 30 9.33 0.69 2.17
N THR A 31 8.98 1.41 3.20
CA THR A 31 9.24 0.98 4.57
C THR A 31 7.91 0.76 5.28
N LEU A 32 7.99 0.05 6.41
CA LEU A 32 6.80 -0.22 7.22
C LEU A 32 6.14 1.10 7.59
N ASP A 33 4.83 1.14 7.46
CA ASP A 33 4.02 2.31 7.81
C ASP A 33 4.21 3.51 6.88
N GLU A 34 4.98 3.34 5.83
CA GLU A 34 5.14 4.43 4.87
C GLU A 34 3.87 4.54 4.02
N PRO A 35 3.33 5.74 3.83
CA PRO A 35 2.14 5.87 3.01
C PRO A 35 2.42 5.47 1.57
N LEU A 36 1.61 4.58 1.04
CA LEU A 36 1.76 4.06 -0.31
C LEU A 36 0.87 4.79 -1.29
N LEU A 37 -0.33 5.07 -0.87
CA LEU A 37 -1.31 5.71 -1.73
C LEU A 37 -2.33 6.43 -0.87
N GLU A 38 -3.08 7.27 -1.53
CA GLU A 38 -4.11 8.06 -0.87
C GLU A 38 -5.46 7.61 -1.39
N LEU A 39 -6.40 7.40 -0.47
CA LEU A 39 -7.76 7.05 -0.81
C LEU A 39 -8.67 8.19 -0.45
N GLU A 40 -9.64 8.45 -1.30
CA GLU A 40 -10.59 9.53 -1.10
C GLU A 40 -11.98 8.96 -1.01
N THR A 41 -12.72 9.40 0.01
CA THR A 41 -14.11 9.02 0.18
C THR A 41 -14.97 10.27 0.14
N ASP A 42 -16.27 10.07 0.24
CA ASP A 42 -17.21 11.20 0.30
C ASP A 42 -16.90 12.15 1.44
N LYS A 43 -16.29 11.64 2.50
CA LYS A 43 -16.18 12.43 3.72
C LYS A 43 -14.77 12.80 4.07
N VAL A 44 -13.81 11.95 3.76
CA VAL A 44 -12.43 12.16 4.18
C VAL A 44 -11.47 11.62 3.15
N THR A 45 -10.25 12.10 3.25
CA THR A 45 -9.12 11.55 2.51
C THR A 45 -8.20 10.90 3.52
N LEU A 46 -7.72 9.72 3.19
CA LEU A 46 -6.82 9.00 4.09
C LEU A 46 -5.73 8.31 3.31
N GLU A 47 -4.71 7.88 4.02
CA GLU A 47 -3.56 7.23 3.40
C GLU A 47 -3.52 5.78 3.81
N VAL A 48 -3.02 4.94 2.92
CA VAL A 48 -2.85 3.52 3.19
C VAL A 48 -1.37 3.29 3.47
N PRO A 49 -1.03 2.88 4.70
CA PRO A 49 0.37 2.63 5.02
C PRO A 49 0.82 1.28 4.49
N SER A 50 2.12 1.16 4.32
CA SER A 50 2.70 -0.11 3.91
C SER A 50 2.58 -1.14 5.01
N PRO A 51 2.16 -2.37 4.67
CA PRO A 51 2.08 -3.42 5.69
C PRO A 51 3.45 -3.98 6.05
N ALA A 52 4.48 -3.67 5.27
CA ALA A 52 5.81 -4.20 5.53
C ALA A 52 6.83 -3.42 4.73
N SER A 53 8.10 -3.60 5.10
CA SER A 53 9.19 -3.01 4.33
C SER A 53 9.50 -3.90 3.14
N GLY A 54 9.75 -3.29 1.99
CA GLY A 54 10.06 -4.06 0.80
C GLY A 54 9.94 -3.21 -0.45
N LEU A 55 9.50 -3.84 -1.53
CA LEU A 55 9.30 -3.18 -2.81
C LEU A 55 7.85 -3.35 -3.24
N ILE A 56 7.37 -2.39 -3.99
CA ILE A 56 6.05 -2.54 -4.61
C ILE A 56 6.21 -3.53 -5.75
N GLU A 57 5.59 -4.68 -5.60
CA GLU A 57 5.67 -5.71 -6.62
C GLU A 57 4.71 -5.42 -7.76
N LYS A 58 3.52 -4.96 -7.41
CA LYS A 58 2.46 -4.84 -8.39
C LYS A 58 1.40 -3.88 -7.87
N ILE A 59 0.83 -3.10 -8.77
CA ILE A 59 -0.28 -2.22 -8.46
C ILE A 59 -1.51 -2.75 -9.19
N SER A 60 -2.48 -3.24 -8.43
CA SER A 60 -3.73 -3.75 -8.99
C SER A 60 -4.76 -2.66 -9.19
N SER A 61 -4.70 -1.62 -8.38
CA SER A 61 -5.68 -0.53 -8.43
C SER A 61 -4.94 0.78 -8.63
N PRO A 62 -4.78 1.22 -9.87
CA PRO A 62 -4.08 2.47 -10.15
C PRO A 62 -4.90 3.68 -9.75
N GLU A 63 -4.31 4.84 -9.90
CA GLU A 63 -5.01 6.09 -9.62
C GLU A 63 -6.31 6.17 -10.38
N GLY A 64 -7.34 6.66 -9.71
CA GLY A 64 -8.63 6.82 -10.32
C GLY A 64 -9.53 5.60 -10.19
N SER A 65 -9.01 4.51 -9.64
CA SER A 65 -9.82 3.30 -9.46
C SER A 65 -10.69 3.42 -8.22
N THR A 66 -11.89 2.88 -8.30
CA THR A 66 -12.75 2.77 -7.13
C THR A 66 -12.53 1.41 -6.50
N VAL A 67 -12.29 1.40 -5.19
CA VAL A 67 -12.01 0.18 -4.45
C VAL A 67 -12.90 0.11 -3.24
N GLU A 68 -13.12 -1.10 -2.75
CA GLU A 68 -13.93 -1.32 -1.55
C GLU A 68 -13.04 -1.75 -0.40
N VAL A 69 -13.58 -1.65 0.80
CA VAL A 69 -12.88 -2.14 1.99
C VAL A 69 -12.53 -3.61 1.77
N GLY A 70 -11.26 -3.93 1.97
CA GLY A 70 -10.78 -5.28 1.76
C GLY A 70 -10.35 -5.58 0.33
N ALA A 71 -10.55 -4.64 -0.59
CA ALA A 71 -10.16 -4.86 -1.98
C ALA A 71 -8.64 -4.85 -2.10
N LEU A 72 -8.15 -5.57 -3.09
CA LEU A 72 -6.71 -5.64 -3.32
C LEU A 72 -6.25 -4.38 -4.03
N LEU A 73 -5.31 -3.69 -3.44
CA LEU A 73 -4.72 -2.49 -4.03
C LEU A 73 -3.46 -2.82 -4.80
N GLY A 74 -2.71 -3.79 -4.32
CA GLY A 74 -1.48 -4.18 -4.95
C GLY A 74 -0.78 -5.19 -4.09
N ALA A 75 0.50 -5.41 -4.36
CA ALA A 75 1.31 -6.34 -3.59
C ALA A 75 2.65 -5.72 -3.29
N CYS A 76 3.17 -6.05 -2.13
CA CYS A 76 4.46 -5.60 -1.67
C CYS A 76 5.36 -6.80 -1.52
N LEU A 77 6.50 -6.79 -2.20
CA LEU A 77 7.47 -7.86 -2.10
C LEU A 77 8.35 -7.61 -0.88
N LEU A 78 8.33 -8.55 0.06
CA LEU A 78 9.10 -8.38 1.27
C LEU A 78 10.59 -8.38 0.98
N TYR A 79 11.27 -7.48 1.63
CA TYR A 79 12.71 -7.36 1.51
C TYR A 79 13.32 -8.33 2.49
N THR A 80 13.85 -9.42 2.04
CA THR A 80 14.60 -10.31 2.89
C THR A 80 16.06 -10.04 2.66
N SER A 81 16.52 -8.94 3.20
CA SER A 81 17.92 -8.62 3.11
C SER A 81 18.65 -9.50 4.11
N PRO A 82 19.50 -10.34 3.65
CA PRO A 82 20.32 -11.11 4.59
C PRO A 82 21.27 -10.18 5.27
N SER A 83 21.52 -9.83 5.52
CA SER A 83 22.21 -8.97 5.93
C SER A 83 22.94 -8.21 5.79
N PRO A 84 23.01 -8.02 5.55
CA PRO A 84 23.80 -7.33 5.43
C PRO A 84 24.13 -6.49 6.33
N ARG A 85 23.55 -6.62 6.65
CA ARG A 85 23.79 -5.88 7.31
C ARG A 85 24.61 -6.04 8.05
N ASP A 86 24.64 -6.65 8.08
CA ASP A 86 25.25 -6.87 8.57
C ASP A 86 26.35 -6.77 8.43
N VAL A 87 26.34 -6.78 8.16
CA VAL A 87 27.12 -6.64 7.92
C VAL A 87 27.94 -6.05 8.07
N SER A 88 27.91 -5.93 8.26
CA SER A 88 28.54 -5.56 8.34
C SER A 88 29.17 -5.39 8.56
N SER A 89 29.07 -5.61 8.71
CA SER A 89 29.50 -5.69 8.92
C SER A 89 30.04 -5.81 8.88
#